data_336dfd5e59fa68dedfa0ae8e3bcdb357
#
_entry.id   336dfd5e59fa68dedfa0ae8e3bcdb357
#
_cell.length_a   1.000
_cell.length_b   1.000
_cell.length_c   1.000
_cell.angle_alpha   90.00
_cell.angle_beta   90.00
_cell.angle_gamma   90.00
#
_symmetry.space_group_name_H-M   'P 1'
#
loop_
_entity.id
_entity.type
_entity.pdbx_description
1 polymer ?
#
loop_
_entity_poly.entity_id
_entity_poly.type
_entity_poly.pdbx_seq_one_letter_code
_entity_poly.pdbx_strand_id
1 'polypeptide(L)' 'MSNLAVCELISVGTEILLGDILNTDAQYLSIELAKLGISVMHQSTVGDNRERLLAQLGEAAKRSDIIILSGGLGP' A
#
# COMPACT_ATOMS: atom_id res chain seq x y z
N MET A 1 -0.83 -16.67 19.84
CA MET A 1 -0.42 -16.47 18.67
C MET A 1 -1.41 -15.79 17.79
N SER A 2 -0.97 -14.90 17.06
CA SER A 2 -1.84 -14.13 16.22
C SER A 2 -2.07 -14.79 14.88
N ASN A 3 -3.33 -14.78 14.43
CA ASN A 3 -3.68 -15.26 13.12
C ASN A 3 -4.14 -14.10 12.24
N LEU A 4 -3.71 -12.88 12.60
CA LEU A 4 -4.06 -11.73 11.81
C LEU A 4 -3.32 -11.75 10.48
N ALA A 5 -4.04 -11.46 9.40
CA ALA A 5 -3.42 -11.34 8.10
C ALA A 5 -2.52 -10.11 8.07
N VAL A 6 -1.38 -10.24 7.43
CA VAL A 6 -0.45 -9.14 7.26
C VAL A 6 -0.77 -8.44 5.94
N CYS A 7 -1.05 -7.16 6.01
CA CYS A 7 -1.43 -6.37 4.85
C CYS A 7 -0.36 -5.34 4.52
N GLU A 8 -0.20 -5.09 3.25
CA GLU A 8 0.71 -4.08 2.77
C GLU A 8 -0.05 -3.14 1.84
N LEU A 9 0.11 -1.83 2.06
CA LEU A 9 -0.51 -0.82 1.22
C LEU A 9 0.56 -0.21 0.33
N ILE A 10 0.29 -0.14 -0.96
CA ILE A 10 1.18 0.49 -1.92
C ILE A 10 0.41 1.59 -2.62
N SER A 11 0.84 2.82 -2.41
CA SER A 11 0.24 3.98 -3.06
C SER A 11 1.02 4.32 -4.32
N VAL A 12 0.30 4.51 -5.42
CA VAL A 12 0.94 4.75 -6.72
C VAL A 12 0.60 6.17 -7.16
N GLY A 13 1.63 6.96 -7.39
CA GLY A 13 1.42 8.32 -7.87
C GLY A 13 2.64 9.18 -7.61
N THR A 14 3.14 9.82 -8.66
CA THR A 14 4.30 10.70 -8.53
C THR A 14 3.99 11.86 -7.61
N GLU A 15 2.78 12.39 -7.67
CA GLU A 15 2.37 13.51 -6.82
C GLU A 15 2.37 13.13 -5.34
N ILE A 16 2.01 11.89 -5.02
CA ILE A 16 2.05 11.40 -3.64
C ILE A 16 3.49 11.23 -3.19
N LEU A 17 4.32 10.65 -4.06
CA LEU A 17 5.72 10.41 -3.75
C LEU A 17 6.48 11.70 -3.48
N LEU A 18 6.17 12.74 -4.23
CA LEU A 18 6.83 14.03 -4.08
C LEU A 18 6.26 14.87 -2.95
N GLY A 19 5.21 14.41 -2.31
CA GLY A 19 4.61 15.13 -1.20
C GLY A 19 3.67 16.25 -1.63
N ASP A 20 3.27 16.27 -2.89
CA ASP A 20 2.34 17.30 -3.39
C ASP A 20 0.93 17.09 -2.86
N ILE A 21 0.59 15.84 -2.55
CA ILE A 21 -0.73 15.47 -2.06
C ILE A 21 -0.56 14.57 -0.84
N LEU A 22 -1.38 14.81 0.18
CA LEU A 22 -1.38 13.95 1.36
C LEU A 22 -2.00 12.60 1.03
N ASN A 23 -1.40 11.53 1.54
CA ASN A 23 -1.90 10.19 1.30
C ASN A 23 -2.89 9.79 2.41
N THR A 24 -4.04 10.45 2.43
CA THR A 24 -5.04 10.18 3.45
C THR A 24 -5.76 8.86 3.22
N ASP A 25 -5.75 8.35 1.98
CA ASP A 25 -6.37 7.07 1.68
C ASP A 25 -5.69 5.94 2.44
N ALA A 26 -4.36 5.96 2.50
CA ALA A 26 -3.64 4.92 3.22
C ALA A 26 -3.98 4.94 4.71
N GLN A 27 -4.11 6.14 5.29
CA GLN A 27 -4.46 6.27 6.69
C GLN A 27 -5.86 5.74 6.95
N TYR A 28 -6.82 6.12 6.12
CA TYR A 28 -8.20 5.67 6.26
C TYR A 28 -8.29 4.15 6.13
N LEU A 29 -7.63 3.58 5.11
CA LEU A 29 -7.65 2.15 4.88
C LEU A 29 -7.03 1.39 6.05
N SER A 30 -5.95 1.91 6.61
CA SER A 30 -5.29 1.25 7.74
C SER A 30 -6.23 1.14 8.93
N ILE A 31 -6.99 2.19 9.19
CA ILE A 31 -7.94 2.21 10.31
C ILE A 31 -9.07 1.22 10.06
N GLU A 32 -9.64 1.23 8.85
CA GLU A 32 -10.76 0.36 8.54
C GLU A 32 -10.35 -1.11 8.53
N LEU A 33 -9.17 -1.40 8.00
CA LEU A 33 -8.68 -2.77 7.96
C LEU A 33 -8.41 -3.31 9.36
N ALA A 34 -7.91 -2.45 10.25
CA ALA A 34 -7.67 -2.87 11.63
C ALA A 34 -8.95 -3.33 12.31
N LYS A 35 -10.06 -2.69 11.98
CA LYS A 35 -11.36 -3.08 12.54
C LYS A 35 -11.78 -4.48 12.10
N LEU A 36 -11.25 -4.94 10.97
CA LEU A 36 -11.54 -6.27 10.44
C LEU A 36 -10.51 -7.31 10.87
N GLY A 37 -9.57 -6.93 11.71
CA GLY A 37 -8.54 -7.86 12.16
C GLY A 37 -7.37 -7.99 11.19
N ILE A 38 -7.26 -7.05 10.25
CA ILE A 38 -6.17 -7.06 9.27
C ILE A 38 -5.14 -6.03 9.69
N SER A 39 -3.91 -6.48 9.85
CA SER A 39 -2.83 -5.63 10.34
C SER A 39 -2.04 -5.06 9.17
N VAL A 40 -2.03 -3.73 9.04
CA VAL A 40 -1.23 -3.07 8.01
C VAL A 40 0.18 -2.87 8.56
N MET A 41 1.09 -3.72 8.12
CA MET A 41 2.45 -3.72 8.65
C MET A 41 3.43 -2.96 7.76
N HIS A 42 3.09 -2.74 6.51
CA HIS A 42 3.97 -2.04 5.59
C HIS A 42 3.16 -1.08 4.74
N GLN A 43 3.71 0.10 4.53
CA GLN A 43 3.15 1.10 3.64
C GLN A 43 4.27 1.66 2.79
N SER A 44 4.03 1.80 1.50
CA SER A 44 5.02 2.38 0.63
C SER A 44 4.33 3.20 -0.45
N THR A 45 5.09 4.06 -1.08
CA THR A 45 4.62 4.90 -2.17
C THR A 45 5.59 4.77 -3.32
N VAL A 46 5.07 4.54 -4.52
CA VAL A 46 5.89 4.50 -5.72
C VAL A 46 5.35 5.50 -6.72
N GLY A 47 6.24 6.08 -7.49
CA GLY A 47 5.82 6.99 -8.56
C GLY A 47 5.20 6.22 -9.71
N ASP A 48 4.76 6.95 -10.73
CA ASP A 48 4.16 6.35 -11.92
C ASP A 48 5.24 5.71 -12.77
N ASN A 49 5.72 4.55 -12.33
CA ASN A 49 6.79 3.82 -12.99
C ASN A 49 6.50 2.35 -12.86
N ARG A 50 6.26 1.70 -13.99
CA ARG A 50 5.86 0.30 -14.00
C ARG A 50 6.89 -0.61 -13.36
N GLU A 51 8.17 -0.39 -13.68
CA GLU A 51 9.23 -1.25 -13.18
C GLU A 51 9.37 -1.16 -11.67
N ARG A 52 9.24 0.04 -11.14
CA ARG A 52 9.32 0.24 -9.70
C ARG A 52 8.13 -0.38 -8.99
N LEU A 53 6.96 -0.25 -9.60
CA LEU A 53 5.77 -0.88 -9.03
C LEU A 53 5.91 -2.40 -9.00
N LEU A 54 6.39 -2.98 -10.10
CA LEU A 54 6.58 -4.43 -10.14
C LEU A 54 7.61 -4.90 -9.13
N ALA A 55 8.68 -4.14 -8.95
CA ALA A 55 9.69 -4.48 -7.94
C ALA A 55 9.10 -4.43 -6.55
N GLN A 56 8.29 -3.42 -6.26
CA GLN A 56 7.65 -3.28 -4.95
C GLN A 56 6.65 -4.40 -4.70
N LEU A 57 5.90 -4.78 -5.73
CA LEU A 57 4.96 -5.90 -5.61
C LEU A 57 5.69 -7.20 -5.31
N GLY A 58 6.85 -7.40 -5.95
CA GLY A 58 7.65 -8.58 -5.69
C GLY A 58 8.12 -8.66 -4.24
N GLU A 59 8.55 -7.53 -3.69
CA GLU A 59 8.96 -7.49 -2.30
C GLU A 59 7.79 -7.72 -1.36
N ALA A 60 6.66 -7.08 -1.66
CA ALA A 60 5.46 -7.22 -0.83
C ALA A 60 4.95 -8.65 -0.81
N ALA A 61 5.00 -9.34 -1.94
CA ALA A 61 4.51 -10.71 -2.04
C ALA A 61 5.30 -11.67 -1.16
N LYS A 62 6.54 -11.34 -0.84
CA LYS A 62 7.38 -12.19 -0.01
C LYS A 62 7.04 -12.10 1.48
N ARG A 63 6.35 -11.03 1.89
CA ARG A 63 6.18 -10.76 3.31
C ARG A 63 4.77 -10.46 3.75
N SER A 64 3.85 -10.29 2.81
CA SER A 64 2.49 -9.90 3.16
C SER A 64 1.49 -10.87 2.55
N ASP A 65 0.39 -11.07 3.27
CA ASP A 65 -0.70 -11.94 2.83
C ASP A 65 -1.64 -11.20 1.89
N ILE A 66 -1.78 -9.89 2.11
CA ILE A 66 -2.71 -9.06 1.36
C ILE A 66 -1.98 -7.83 0.88
N ILE A 67 -2.13 -7.50 -0.39
CA ILE A 67 -1.53 -6.30 -0.96
C ILE A 67 -2.65 -5.45 -1.53
N ILE A 68 -2.71 -4.20 -1.12
CA ILE A 68 -3.73 -3.27 -1.60
C ILE A 68 -3.02 -2.13 -2.33
N LEU A 69 -3.40 -1.93 -3.58
CA LEU A 69 -2.89 -0.83 -4.39
C LEU A 69 -3.91 0.30 -4.39
N SER A 70 -3.44 1.52 -4.25
CA SER A 70 -4.33 2.67 -4.32
C SER A 70 -3.70 3.77 -5.14
N GLY A 71 -4.55 4.61 -5.72
CA GLY A 71 -4.11 5.77 -6.50
C GLY A 71 -3.64 5.44 -7.89
N GLY A 72 -3.38 6.45 -8.67
CA GLY A 72 -2.61 6.41 -9.89
C GLY A 72 -2.93 5.42 -10.99
N LEU A 73 -4.05 4.76 -10.93
CA LEU A 73 -4.36 3.71 -11.91
C LEU A 73 -5.22 4.21 -13.06
N GLY A 74 -5.61 5.45 -13.03
CA GLY A 74 -6.44 6.04 -14.06
C GLY A 74 -5.62 6.44 -15.27
N PRO A 75 -6.31 6.79 -16.33
CA PRO A 75 -5.64 7.23 -17.55
C PRO A 75 -4.98 8.56 -17.35
#